data_e82eefa0971cff6f00df0ae10ef4dd33
#
_entry.id   e82eefa0971cff6f00df0ae10ef4dd33
#
_cell.length_a   1.000
_cell.length_b   1.000
_cell.length_c   1.000
_cell.angle_alpha   90.00
_cell.angle_beta   90.00
_cell.angle_gamma   90.00
#
_symmetry.space_group_name_H-M   'P 1'
#
loop_
_entity.id
_entity.type
_entity.pdbx_description
1 polymer ?
#
loop_
_entity_poly.entity_id
_entity_poly.type
_entity_poly.pdbx_seq_one_letter_code
_entity_poly.pdbx_strand_id
1 'polypeptide(L)'
;MAGPKAPFTTLVALLLAAGCAAPGPYPSLAPRPAETAYAGEDERQPTPQPDDPALAREIDRLVAAASAGAAEFDAALPSAETAVSSAGPAGSDSWIEAQQALSRLEAARAGTTTALADLDRLAVERAGAGTLSSADRDALRFAAARIQALAEAQSQRLEQLEARLSRL
;
A
#
# COMPACT_ATOMS: atom_id res chain seq x y z
N MET A 1 37.15 -24.19 -57.42
CA MET A 1 37.31 -25.05 -56.22
C MET A 1 37.54 -24.16 -55.05
N ALA A 2 36.49 -23.87 -54.32
CA ALA A 2 36.54 -23.05 -53.09
C ALA A 2 36.03 -23.90 -51.93
N GLY A 3 36.91 -24.26 -50.97
CA GLY A 3 36.61 -25.05 -49.80
C GLY A 3 35.91 -24.22 -48.71
N PRO A 4 35.03 -24.82 -47.93
CA PRO A 4 34.30 -24.13 -46.88
C PRO A 4 35.19 -23.98 -45.63
N LYS A 5 35.41 -22.73 -45.21
CA LYS A 5 35.99 -22.45 -43.88
C LYS A 5 34.88 -22.52 -42.84
N ALA A 6 34.86 -23.59 -42.07
CA ALA A 6 33.91 -23.93 -41.04
C ALA A 6 34.10 -23.07 -39.74
N PRO A 7 33.09 -23.09 -38.86
CA PRO A 7 32.79 -22.02 -37.92
C PRO A 7 33.43 -22.30 -36.54
N PHE A 8 34.59 -21.80 -36.32
CA PHE A 8 35.21 -21.85 -34.99
C PHE A 8 34.63 -20.81 -34.01
N THR A 9 33.92 -19.84 -34.56
CA THR A 9 33.35 -18.73 -33.77
C THR A 9 32.03 -19.09 -33.03
N THR A 10 31.32 -20.11 -33.50
CA THR A 10 30.04 -20.52 -32.93
C THR A 10 30.19 -21.39 -31.69
N LEU A 11 31.31 -22.06 -31.51
CA LEU A 11 31.57 -22.95 -30.37
C LEU A 11 31.94 -22.18 -29.08
N VAL A 12 32.55 -21.03 -29.22
CA VAL A 12 32.97 -20.20 -28.06
C VAL A 12 31.79 -19.46 -27.42
N ALA A 13 30.74 -19.12 -28.19
CA ALA A 13 29.56 -18.43 -27.68
C ALA A 13 28.64 -19.34 -26.83
N LEU A 14 28.72 -20.66 -27.02
CA LEU A 14 27.85 -21.62 -26.29
C LEU A 14 28.41 -21.98 -24.91
N LEU A 15 29.69 -21.75 -24.65
CA LEU A 15 30.36 -22.08 -23.39
C LEU A 15 30.22 -21.00 -22.30
N LEU A 16 29.75 -19.80 -22.65
CA LEU A 16 29.56 -18.69 -21.71
C LEU A 16 28.17 -18.68 -21.04
N ALA A 17 27.22 -19.50 -21.49
CA ALA A 17 25.88 -19.58 -20.92
C ALA A 17 25.70 -20.62 -19.80
N ALA A 18 26.72 -21.43 -19.49
CA ALA A 18 26.63 -22.54 -18.52
C ALA A 18 27.10 -22.16 -17.11
N GLY A 19 27.35 -20.90 -16.79
CA GLY A 19 28.12 -20.49 -15.63
C GLY A 19 27.39 -20.03 -14.38
N CYS A 20 26.07 -20.23 -14.19
CA CYS A 20 25.38 -19.74 -12.98
C CYS A 20 24.28 -20.66 -12.42
N ALA A 21 24.34 -21.97 -12.68
CA ALA A 21 23.50 -22.89 -11.91
C ALA A 21 24.38 -23.54 -10.83
N ALA A 22 24.40 -22.98 -9.61
CA ALA A 22 25.01 -23.66 -8.47
C ALA A 22 24.25 -24.97 -8.22
N PRO A 23 24.93 -26.15 -8.26
CA PRO A 23 24.29 -27.41 -7.96
C PRO A 23 24.09 -27.52 -6.45
N GLY A 24 22.88 -27.27 -5.98
CA GLY A 24 22.48 -27.41 -4.59
C GLY A 24 21.00 -27.19 -4.39
N PRO A 25 20.36 -27.80 -3.41
CA PRO A 25 18.98 -27.50 -3.09
C PRO A 25 18.92 -26.05 -2.61
N TYR A 26 18.23 -25.18 -3.37
CA TYR A 26 17.95 -23.82 -2.91
C TYR A 26 17.16 -23.89 -1.60
N PRO A 27 17.43 -22.98 -0.65
CA PRO A 27 16.64 -22.88 0.56
C PRO A 27 15.16 -22.73 0.20
N SER A 28 14.30 -23.51 0.82
CA SER A 28 12.85 -23.42 0.62
C SER A 28 12.37 -22.02 1.05
N LEU A 29 11.60 -21.35 0.18
CA LEU A 29 10.87 -20.11 0.52
C LEU A 29 9.53 -20.39 1.20
N ALA A 30 9.22 -21.66 1.51
CA ALA A 30 8.03 -21.99 2.28
C ALA A 30 8.14 -21.40 3.70
N PRO A 31 7.05 -20.84 4.25
CA PRO A 31 7.04 -20.34 5.61
C PRO A 31 7.52 -21.39 6.60
N ARG A 32 8.44 -21.05 7.47
CA ARG A 32 8.95 -21.95 8.51
C ARG A 32 8.03 -21.88 9.74
N PRO A 33 7.91 -22.96 10.53
CA PRO A 33 7.12 -22.92 11.76
C PRO A 33 7.51 -21.80 12.72
N ALA A 34 8.80 -21.38 12.71
CA ALA A 34 9.26 -20.22 13.46
C ALA A 34 8.67 -18.90 12.92
N GLU A 35 8.55 -18.73 11.62
CA GLU A 35 8.00 -17.52 11.01
C GLU A 35 6.50 -17.36 11.32
N THR A 36 5.75 -18.47 11.34
CA THR A 36 4.35 -18.45 11.77
C THR A 36 4.17 -18.22 13.27
N ALA A 37 5.13 -18.63 14.10
CA ALA A 37 5.14 -18.32 15.53
C ALA A 37 5.41 -16.82 15.78
N TYR A 38 6.32 -16.21 14.99
CA TYR A 38 6.64 -14.78 15.08
C TYR A 38 5.55 -13.87 14.48
N ALA A 39 4.76 -14.32 13.53
CA ALA A 39 3.64 -13.55 12.98
C ALA A 39 2.60 -13.17 14.05
N GLY A 40 2.47 -13.96 15.11
CA GLY A 40 1.60 -13.63 16.26
C GLY A 40 2.26 -12.74 17.33
N GLU A 41 3.58 -12.54 17.26
CA GLU A 41 4.32 -11.63 18.14
C GLU A 41 4.28 -10.18 17.66
N ASP A 42 4.19 -9.94 16.36
CA ASP A 42 4.07 -8.60 15.78
C ASP A 42 2.83 -7.84 16.30
N GLU A 43 1.73 -8.54 16.58
CA GLU A 43 0.54 -7.96 17.19
C GLU A 43 0.74 -7.52 18.65
N ARG A 44 1.81 -7.97 19.31
CA ARG A 44 2.12 -7.66 20.72
C ARG A 44 3.26 -6.67 20.87
N GLN A 45 3.88 -6.24 19.78
CA GLN A 45 4.93 -5.23 19.90
C GLN A 45 4.34 -3.91 20.38
N PRO A 46 4.90 -3.30 21.42
CA PRO A 46 4.44 -1.99 21.85
C PRO A 46 4.61 -0.99 20.72
N THR A 47 3.62 -0.11 20.56
CA THR A 47 3.71 1.00 19.60
C THR A 47 5.01 1.76 19.85
N PRO A 48 5.90 1.89 18.84
CA PRO A 48 7.13 2.66 18.99
C PRO A 48 6.83 4.09 19.46
N GLN A 49 7.52 4.51 20.50
CA GLN A 49 7.40 5.87 21.03
C GLN A 49 8.59 6.70 20.58
N PRO A 50 8.39 7.91 20.03
CA PRO A 50 9.49 8.79 19.69
C PRO A 50 10.19 9.32 20.95
N ASP A 51 11.49 9.59 20.82
CA ASP A 51 12.27 10.24 21.88
C ASP A 51 11.94 11.74 22.00
N ASP A 52 11.53 12.38 20.88
CA ASP A 52 11.07 13.78 20.86
C ASP A 52 9.56 13.87 21.23
N PRO A 53 9.20 14.47 22.39
CA PRO A 53 7.79 14.62 22.78
C PRO A 53 7.00 15.56 21.86
N ALA A 54 7.64 16.46 21.13
CA ALA A 54 6.96 17.32 20.16
C ALA A 54 6.60 16.52 18.91
N LEU A 55 7.49 15.66 18.46
CA LEU A 55 7.24 14.73 17.37
C LEU A 55 6.13 13.73 17.75
N ALA A 56 6.13 13.21 18.98
CA ALA A 56 5.07 12.33 19.47
C ALA A 56 3.68 12.95 19.30
N ARG A 57 3.51 14.18 19.80
CA ARG A 57 2.22 14.89 19.69
C ARG A 57 1.78 15.15 18.25
N GLU A 58 2.74 15.43 17.36
CA GLU A 58 2.44 15.67 15.95
C GLU A 58 2.02 14.38 15.23
N ILE A 59 2.69 13.26 15.51
CA ILE A 59 2.31 11.94 15.01
C ILE A 59 0.90 11.58 15.51
N ASP A 60 0.63 11.74 16.81
CA ASP A 60 -0.67 11.42 17.39
C ASP A 60 -1.80 12.25 16.75
N ARG A 61 -1.55 13.55 16.51
CA ARG A 61 -2.49 14.44 15.80
C ARG A 61 -2.80 13.94 14.39
N LEU A 62 -1.78 13.54 13.63
CA LEU A 62 -1.96 13.07 12.26
C LEU A 62 -2.66 11.71 12.20
N VAL A 63 -2.33 10.80 13.12
CA VAL A 63 -3.03 9.51 13.24
C VAL A 63 -4.49 9.70 13.63
N ALA A 64 -4.78 10.64 14.53
CA ALA A 64 -6.17 10.98 14.89
C ALA A 64 -6.93 11.60 13.68
N ALA A 65 -6.29 12.48 12.92
CA ALA A 65 -6.88 13.06 11.71
C ALA A 65 -7.19 11.99 10.65
N ALA A 66 -6.26 11.04 10.42
CA ALA A 66 -6.49 9.92 9.52
C ALA A 66 -7.65 9.03 9.98
N SER A 67 -7.74 8.76 11.29
CA SER A 67 -8.82 7.95 11.86
C SER A 67 -10.19 8.65 11.73
N ALA A 68 -10.23 9.99 11.88
CA ALA A 68 -11.43 10.78 11.63
C ALA A 68 -11.84 10.72 10.15
N GLY A 69 -10.90 10.87 9.22
CA GLY A 69 -11.16 10.72 7.79
C GLY A 69 -11.64 9.31 7.42
N ALA A 70 -11.11 8.27 8.07
CA ALA A 70 -11.62 6.92 7.89
C ALA A 70 -13.07 6.76 8.35
N ALA A 71 -13.42 7.36 9.48
CA ALA A 71 -14.80 7.34 9.98
C ALA A 71 -15.79 8.10 9.04
N GLU A 72 -15.35 9.18 8.40
CA GLU A 72 -16.14 9.90 7.39
C GLU A 72 -16.40 9.03 6.16
N PHE A 73 -15.38 8.32 5.68
CA PHE A 73 -15.51 7.36 4.59
C PHE A 73 -16.47 6.23 4.94
N ASP A 74 -16.32 5.62 6.12
CA ASP A 74 -17.18 4.53 6.59
C ASP A 74 -18.64 4.99 6.75
N ALA A 75 -18.86 6.24 7.14
CA ALA A 75 -20.21 6.82 7.22
C ALA A 75 -20.85 7.05 5.83
N ALA A 76 -20.05 7.35 4.81
CA ALA A 76 -20.53 7.55 3.44
C ALA A 76 -20.73 6.23 2.67
N LEU A 77 -20.02 5.18 3.04
CA LEU A 77 -19.97 3.90 2.33
C LEU A 77 -21.34 3.24 2.13
N PRO A 78 -22.24 3.11 3.13
CA PRO A 78 -23.54 2.44 2.96
C PRO A 78 -24.43 3.10 1.90
N SER A 79 -24.35 4.43 1.78
CA SER A 79 -25.09 5.17 0.75
C SER A 79 -24.59 4.84 -0.66
N ALA A 80 -23.26 4.77 -0.84
CA ALA A 80 -22.67 4.40 -2.12
C ALA A 80 -22.96 2.93 -2.49
N GLU A 81 -22.89 2.01 -1.52
CA GLU A 81 -23.24 0.60 -1.72
C GLU A 81 -24.70 0.43 -2.16
N THR A 82 -25.62 1.15 -1.52
CA THR A 82 -27.04 1.11 -1.85
C THR A 82 -27.27 1.65 -3.27
N ALA A 83 -26.69 2.79 -3.60
CA ALA A 83 -26.81 3.41 -4.93
C ALA A 83 -26.28 2.49 -6.04
N VAL A 84 -25.08 1.88 -5.84
CA VAL A 84 -24.50 0.95 -6.82
C VAL A 84 -25.32 -0.34 -6.94
N SER A 85 -25.89 -0.85 -5.85
CA SER A 85 -26.72 -2.07 -5.89
C SER A 85 -28.07 -1.89 -6.58
N SER A 86 -28.62 -0.67 -6.59
CA SER A 86 -29.89 -0.31 -7.22
C SER A 86 -29.72 0.33 -8.61
N ALA A 87 -28.48 0.50 -9.09
CA ALA A 87 -28.21 1.11 -10.38
C ALA A 87 -28.77 0.27 -11.54
N GLY A 88 -29.41 0.95 -12.48
CA GLY A 88 -29.88 0.37 -13.74
C GLY A 88 -28.77 0.39 -14.81
N PRO A 89 -29.13 0.14 -16.08
CA PRO A 89 -28.19 0.18 -17.19
C PRO A 89 -27.46 1.51 -17.29
N ALA A 90 -26.25 1.48 -17.86
CA ALA A 90 -25.42 2.67 -18.04
C ALA A 90 -26.21 3.82 -18.71
N GLY A 91 -26.13 5.00 -18.14
CA GLY A 91 -26.86 6.20 -18.59
C GLY A 91 -28.28 6.38 -18.06
N SER A 92 -28.81 5.43 -17.27
CA SER A 92 -30.08 5.63 -16.55
C SER A 92 -29.92 6.61 -15.38
N ASP A 93 -31.02 7.20 -14.90
CA ASP A 93 -31.00 8.11 -13.76
C ASP A 93 -30.38 7.46 -12.52
N SER A 94 -30.74 6.19 -12.22
CA SER A 94 -30.16 5.46 -11.09
C SER A 94 -28.66 5.13 -11.26
N TRP A 95 -28.18 4.95 -12.49
CA TRP A 95 -26.77 4.84 -12.76
C TRP A 95 -26.03 6.17 -12.50
N ILE A 96 -26.62 7.29 -12.90
CA ILE A 96 -26.07 8.63 -12.63
C ILE A 96 -26.03 8.91 -11.12
N GLU A 97 -27.08 8.54 -10.39
CA GLU A 97 -27.11 8.63 -8.92
C GLU A 97 -25.99 7.81 -8.27
N ALA A 98 -25.76 6.59 -8.77
CA ALA A 98 -24.65 5.75 -8.29
C ALA A 98 -23.28 6.39 -8.56
N GLN A 99 -23.06 6.97 -9.74
CA GLN A 99 -21.83 7.72 -10.05
C GLN A 99 -21.61 8.90 -9.09
N GLN A 100 -22.69 9.63 -8.78
CA GLN A 100 -22.59 10.75 -7.82
C GLN A 100 -22.31 10.26 -6.39
N ALA A 101 -22.84 9.10 -6.01
CA ALA A 101 -22.56 8.49 -4.71
C ALA A 101 -21.09 8.05 -4.59
N LEU A 102 -20.53 7.45 -5.65
CA LEU A 102 -19.10 7.11 -5.73
C LEU A 102 -18.22 8.35 -5.66
N SER A 103 -18.58 9.43 -6.35
CA SER A 103 -17.84 10.69 -6.28
C SER A 103 -17.82 11.29 -4.87
N ARG A 104 -18.94 11.19 -4.13
CA ARG A 104 -18.98 11.61 -2.71
C ARG A 104 -18.13 10.71 -1.82
N LEU A 105 -18.14 9.39 -2.08
CA LEU A 105 -17.31 8.43 -1.35
C LEU A 105 -15.82 8.68 -1.61
N GLU A 106 -15.44 8.98 -2.85
CA GLU A 106 -14.06 9.38 -3.17
C GLU A 106 -13.65 10.66 -2.44
N ALA A 107 -14.53 11.67 -2.40
CA ALA A 107 -14.26 12.90 -1.66
C ALA A 107 -14.07 12.65 -0.14
N ALA A 108 -14.78 11.67 0.44
CA ALA A 108 -14.64 11.32 1.85
C ALA A 108 -13.27 10.71 2.22
N ARG A 109 -12.47 10.27 1.24
CA ARG A 109 -11.09 9.81 1.47
C ARG A 109 -10.11 10.93 1.80
N ALA A 110 -10.47 12.18 1.49
CA ALA A 110 -9.55 13.32 1.56
C ALA A 110 -8.90 13.46 2.95
N GLY A 111 -9.63 13.23 4.03
CA GLY A 111 -9.08 13.31 5.40
C GLY A 111 -7.94 12.33 5.64
N THR A 112 -8.10 11.07 5.24
CA THR A 112 -7.07 10.02 5.39
C THR A 112 -5.85 10.31 4.50
N THR A 113 -6.07 10.66 3.23
CA THR A 113 -4.97 10.90 2.28
C THR A 113 -4.18 12.17 2.61
N THR A 114 -4.85 13.22 3.10
CA THR A 114 -4.19 14.45 3.57
C THR A 114 -3.33 14.16 4.79
N ALA A 115 -3.84 13.40 5.77
CA ALA A 115 -3.07 13.04 6.95
C ALA A 115 -1.81 12.22 6.61
N LEU A 116 -1.90 11.30 5.61
CA LEU A 116 -0.74 10.56 5.12
C LEU A 116 0.29 11.49 4.49
N ALA A 117 -0.13 12.39 3.59
CA ALA A 117 0.76 13.36 2.96
C ALA A 117 1.43 14.30 3.96
N ASP A 118 0.71 14.72 5.00
CA ASP A 118 1.24 15.55 6.08
C ASP A 118 2.28 14.80 6.92
N LEU A 119 2.06 13.50 7.18
CA LEU A 119 3.03 12.66 7.88
C LEU A 119 4.30 12.45 7.06
N ASP A 120 4.18 12.21 5.77
CA ASP A 120 5.31 12.07 4.85
C ASP A 120 6.13 13.37 4.81
N ARG A 121 5.46 14.53 4.72
CA ARG A 121 6.12 15.84 4.79
C ARG A 121 6.87 16.02 6.11
N LEU A 122 6.24 15.71 7.25
CA LEU A 122 6.87 15.76 8.57
C LEU A 122 8.12 14.88 8.63
N ALA A 123 8.04 13.65 8.10
CA ALA A 123 9.17 12.71 8.07
C ALA A 123 10.34 13.28 7.25
N VAL A 124 10.08 13.87 6.08
CA VAL A 124 11.09 14.49 5.22
C VAL A 124 11.73 15.70 5.91
N GLU A 125 10.93 16.59 6.51
CA GLU A 125 11.41 17.78 7.23
C GLU A 125 12.33 17.39 8.40
N ARG A 126 11.94 16.40 9.20
CA ARG A 126 12.70 15.92 10.34
C ARG A 126 13.99 15.20 9.91
N ALA A 127 13.93 14.41 8.83
CA ALA A 127 15.10 13.76 8.26
C ALA A 127 16.12 14.79 7.74
N GLY A 128 15.66 15.85 7.07
CA GLY A 128 16.49 16.95 6.56
C GLY A 128 17.17 17.75 7.68
N ALA A 129 16.56 17.86 8.85
CA ALA A 129 17.15 18.50 10.02
C ALA A 129 18.28 17.66 10.67
N GLY A 130 18.42 16.39 10.33
CA GLY A 130 19.50 15.52 10.81
C GLY A 130 19.40 15.13 12.30
N THR A 131 18.26 15.36 12.95
CA THR A 131 18.07 15.21 14.40
C THR A 131 17.28 13.96 14.80
N LEU A 132 16.84 13.13 13.83
CA LEU A 132 16.03 11.94 14.10
C LEU A 132 16.84 10.83 14.79
N SER A 133 16.39 10.40 15.96
CA SER A 133 16.83 9.17 16.62
C SER A 133 16.33 7.91 15.87
N SER A 134 16.76 6.73 16.28
CA SER A 134 16.18 5.47 15.76
C SER A 134 14.73 5.31 16.20
N ALA A 135 14.41 5.65 17.45
CA ALA A 135 13.05 5.58 17.98
C ALA A 135 12.09 6.52 17.24
N ASP A 136 12.53 7.76 16.91
CA ASP A 136 11.76 8.71 16.11
C ASP A 136 11.44 8.16 14.72
N ARG A 137 12.45 7.56 14.05
CA ARG A 137 12.25 6.94 12.72
C ARG A 137 11.30 5.75 12.76
N ASP A 138 11.38 4.94 13.81
CA ASP A 138 10.51 3.78 13.98
C ASP A 138 9.06 4.22 14.23
N ALA A 139 8.85 5.24 15.06
CA ALA A 139 7.52 5.81 15.32
C ALA A 139 6.90 6.41 14.05
N LEU A 140 7.66 7.17 13.26
CA LEU A 140 7.19 7.71 11.97
C LEU A 140 6.81 6.60 10.99
N ARG A 141 7.65 5.56 10.85
CA ARG A 141 7.35 4.41 9.96
C ARG A 141 6.11 3.65 10.39
N PHE A 142 5.96 3.42 11.70
CA PHE A 142 4.80 2.74 12.24
C PHE A 142 3.50 3.53 12.01
N ALA A 143 3.54 4.85 12.24
CA ALA A 143 2.40 5.73 11.98
C ALA A 143 2.05 5.76 10.49
N ALA A 144 3.05 5.87 9.60
CA ALA A 144 2.86 5.84 8.15
C ALA A 144 2.19 4.54 7.68
N ALA A 145 2.70 3.38 8.13
CA ALA A 145 2.13 2.08 7.80
C ALA A 145 0.66 1.96 8.25
N ARG A 146 0.34 2.48 9.43
CA ARG A 146 -1.03 2.49 9.96
C ARG A 146 -1.98 3.34 9.13
N ILE A 147 -1.57 4.56 8.75
CA ILE A 147 -2.41 5.46 7.93
C ILE A 147 -2.52 4.91 6.50
N GLN A 148 -1.44 4.37 5.96
CA GLN A 148 -1.43 3.76 4.63
C GLN A 148 -2.40 2.58 4.55
N ALA A 149 -2.45 1.72 5.57
CA ALA A 149 -3.40 0.61 5.62
C ALA A 149 -4.86 1.09 5.55
N LEU A 150 -5.21 2.21 6.22
CA LEU A 150 -6.54 2.83 6.12
C LEU A 150 -6.81 3.32 4.69
N ALA A 151 -5.86 4.03 4.08
CA ALA A 151 -6.00 4.56 2.72
C ALA A 151 -6.14 3.44 1.66
N GLU A 152 -5.40 2.35 1.82
CA GLU A 152 -5.47 1.16 0.95
C GLU A 152 -6.83 0.45 1.08
N ALA A 153 -7.33 0.26 2.30
CA ALA A 153 -8.65 -0.33 2.53
C ALA A 153 -9.76 0.50 1.86
N GLN A 154 -9.70 1.83 1.97
CA GLN A 154 -10.64 2.73 1.30
C GLN A 154 -10.54 2.63 -0.23
N SER A 155 -9.32 2.59 -0.79
CA SER A 155 -9.11 2.42 -2.23
C SER A 155 -9.72 1.13 -2.75
N GLN A 156 -9.42 0.01 -2.09
CA GLN A 156 -9.95 -1.30 -2.47
C GLN A 156 -11.49 -1.34 -2.44
N ARG A 157 -12.10 -0.68 -1.44
CA ARG A 157 -13.56 -0.63 -1.34
C ARG A 157 -14.19 0.18 -2.47
N LEU A 158 -13.60 1.33 -2.80
CA LEU A 158 -14.05 2.17 -3.91
C LEU A 158 -13.92 1.43 -5.25
N GLU A 159 -12.75 0.84 -5.52
CA GLU A 159 -12.49 0.06 -6.73
C GLU A 159 -13.50 -1.10 -6.92
N GLN A 160 -13.86 -1.79 -5.83
CA GLN A 160 -14.88 -2.84 -5.87
C GLN A 160 -16.26 -2.30 -6.30
N LEU A 161 -16.66 -1.14 -5.81
CA LEU A 161 -17.94 -0.51 -6.16
C LEU A 161 -17.93 0.00 -7.60
N GLU A 162 -16.86 0.64 -8.04
CA GLU A 162 -16.66 1.08 -9.43
C GLU A 162 -16.70 -0.11 -10.40
N ALA A 163 -15.99 -1.19 -10.07
CA ALA A 163 -16.00 -2.41 -10.87
C ALA A 163 -17.39 -3.07 -10.93
N ARG A 164 -18.21 -2.93 -9.89
CA ARG A 164 -19.62 -3.40 -9.93
C ARG A 164 -20.48 -2.55 -10.85
N LEU A 165 -20.37 -1.23 -10.73
CA LEU A 165 -21.15 -0.29 -11.55
C LEU A 165 -20.78 -0.37 -13.03
N SER A 166 -19.51 -0.62 -13.35
CA SER A 166 -19.02 -0.73 -14.74
C SER A 166 -19.48 -1.99 -15.48
N ARG A 167 -20.06 -2.98 -14.77
CA ARG A 167 -20.60 -4.21 -15.37
C ARG A 167 -22.08 -4.14 -15.73
N LEU A 168 -22.75 -3.05 -15.44
CA LEU A 168 -24.16 -2.82 -15.75
C LEU A 168 -24.31 -2.18 -17.13
#